data_da76b0b4aac3aef134557a4d78890746
#
_entry.id   da76b0b4aac3aef134557a4d78890746
#
_cell.length_a   1.000
_cell.length_b   1.000
_cell.length_c   1.000
_cell.angle_alpha   90.00
_cell.angle_beta   90.00
_cell.angle_gamma   90.00
#
_symmetry.space_group_name_H-M   'P 1'
#
loop_
_entity.id
_entity.type
_entity.pdbx_description
1 polymer ?
#
loop_
_entity_poly.entity_id
_entity_poly.type
_entity_poly.pdbx_seq_one_letter_code
_entity_poly.pdbx_strand_id
1 'polypeptide(L)'
;MYDTNIQNNERIKKEIRSLNLTSDFFLSVALEDKAACEYVLRILMNSPDLKIKQVKTQYSIRQIGTHSVVLDILAEDSSHKIYEIEIQTGDKKGHIRRVRYITSSIDTSFLNKGNDYTQLPELHIFYITTFDIANANQTVYDIIRTDKIKSIEFDNGVHEHYINTVVDDESPIAALMNYFKNTDSNDTAHGVLSERVKYLKESEGGTSYMCEFIEKFREEGRSEGLREGLTRGMTQGITQGITQGRQLSKISTIRKMYIKNMNFNQISDVLDDDNEVKIIYDIIVNAPDKDDEW
;
A
#
# COMPACT_ATOMS: atom_id res chain seq x y z
N MET A 1 -17.87 -33.75 -2.75
CA MET A 1 -17.43 -32.73 -1.77
C MET A 1 -16.12 -33.08 -1.05
N TYR A 2 -15.84 -34.33 -0.67
CA TYR A 2 -14.57 -34.74 0.00
C TYR A 2 -13.34 -34.60 -0.89
N ASP A 3 -13.42 -34.96 -2.17
CA ASP A 3 -12.27 -34.90 -3.11
C ASP A 3 -11.82 -33.46 -3.44
N THR A 4 -12.74 -32.52 -3.48
CA THR A 4 -12.42 -31.10 -3.80
C THR A 4 -11.65 -30.44 -2.66
N ASN A 5 -11.91 -30.78 -1.39
CA ASN A 5 -11.18 -30.25 -0.24
C ASN A 5 -9.76 -30.80 -0.13
N ILE A 6 -9.55 -32.09 -0.45
CA ILE A 6 -8.22 -32.71 -0.43
C ILE A 6 -7.34 -32.13 -1.54
N GLN A 7 -7.87 -31.99 -2.76
CA GLN A 7 -7.15 -31.39 -3.88
C GLN A 7 -6.82 -29.90 -3.62
N ASN A 8 -7.71 -29.17 -2.97
CA ASN A 8 -7.45 -27.78 -2.62
C ASN A 8 -6.35 -27.65 -1.55
N ASN A 9 -6.34 -28.53 -0.55
CA ASN A 9 -5.29 -28.55 0.49
C ASN A 9 -3.90 -28.89 -0.08
N GLU A 10 -3.80 -29.86 -0.99
CA GLU A 10 -2.52 -30.20 -1.63
C GLU A 10 -2.01 -29.07 -2.55
N ARG A 11 -2.92 -28.39 -3.23
CA ARG A 11 -2.58 -27.20 -4.03
C ARG A 11 -2.04 -26.07 -3.15
N ILE A 12 -2.69 -25.77 -2.03
CA ILE A 12 -2.26 -24.71 -1.09
C ILE A 12 -0.90 -25.09 -0.48
N LYS A 13 -0.67 -26.33 -0.08
CA LYS A 13 0.63 -26.79 0.43
C LYS A 13 1.74 -26.62 -0.61
N LYS A 14 1.47 -26.92 -1.88
CA LYS A 14 2.44 -26.68 -2.96
C LYS A 14 2.73 -25.19 -3.15
N GLU A 15 1.71 -24.36 -3.05
CA GLU A 15 1.84 -22.89 -3.12
C GLU A 15 2.71 -22.40 -1.95
N ILE A 16 2.45 -22.82 -0.71
CA ILE A 16 3.24 -22.47 0.47
C ILE A 16 4.72 -22.84 0.30
N ARG A 17 5.02 -24.05 -0.22
CA ARG A 17 6.41 -24.49 -0.46
C ARG A 17 7.15 -23.61 -1.47
N SER A 18 6.46 -23.03 -2.43
CA SER A 18 7.05 -22.16 -3.44
C SER A 18 7.28 -20.71 -2.97
N LEU A 19 6.74 -20.31 -1.82
CA LEU A 19 6.93 -18.96 -1.28
C LEU A 19 8.38 -18.76 -0.81
N ASN A 20 8.82 -17.53 -0.86
CA ASN A 20 10.07 -17.09 -0.27
C ASN A 20 9.86 -15.76 0.47
N LEU A 21 10.88 -15.29 1.17
CA LEU A 21 10.78 -14.09 2.00
C LEU A 21 10.72 -12.78 1.20
N THR A 22 10.78 -12.81 -0.14
CA THR A 22 10.50 -11.63 -0.97
C THR A 22 9.00 -11.42 -1.19
N SER A 23 8.14 -12.37 -0.79
CA SER A 23 6.70 -12.16 -0.71
C SER A 23 6.38 -11.43 0.59
N ASP A 24 5.78 -10.24 0.50
CA ASP A 24 5.29 -9.42 1.62
C ASP A 24 4.45 -10.24 2.61
N PHE A 25 3.53 -11.03 2.06
CA PHE A 25 2.70 -11.95 2.80
C PHE A 25 3.51 -12.99 3.60
N PHE A 26 4.46 -13.70 2.96
CA PHE A 26 5.23 -14.76 3.63
C PHE A 26 6.23 -14.16 4.62
N LEU A 27 6.84 -13.02 4.28
CA LEU A 27 7.71 -12.27 5.17
C LEU A 27 6.98 -11.88 6.45
N SER A 28 5.77 -11.32 6.33
CA SER A 28 4.94 -10.91 7.47
C SER A 28 4.68 -12.08 8.42
N VAL A 29 4.30 -13.25 7.89
CA VAL A 29 4.05 -14.45 8.71
C VAL A 29 5.33 -15.01 9.33
N ALA A 30 6.44 -14.97 8.59
CA ALA A 30 7.73 -15.47 9.11
C ALA A 30 8.26 -14.58 10.23
N LEU A 31 8.20 -13.25 10.07
CA LEU A 31 8.72 -12.29 11.02
C LEU A 31 7.73 -11.88 12.12
N GLU A 32 6.50 -12.40 12.12
CA GLU A 32 5.63 -12.36 13.30
C GLU A 32 6.27 -13.10 14.49
N ASP A 33 7.10 -14.11 14.21
CA ASP A 33 7.96 -14.72 15.21
C ASP A 33 9.04 -13.73 15.67
N LYS A 34 8.98 -13.37 16.94
CA LYS A 34 9.87 -12.37 17.53
C LYS A 34 11.35 -12.71 17.38
N ALA A 35 11.71 -14.00 17.50
CA ALA A 35 13.09 -14.43 17.43
C ALA A 35 13.62 -14.35 15.98
N ALA A 36 12.80 -14.69 15.01
CA ALA A 36 13.11 -14.54 13.59
C ALA A 36 13.25 -13.06 13.19
N CYS A 37 12.34 -12.19 13.65
CA CYS A 37 12.39 -10.75 13.43
C CYS A 37 13.66 -10.14 14.06
N GLU A 38 13.94 -10.49 15.30
CA GLU A 38 15.16 -10.03 16.02
C GLU A 38 16.44 -10.46 15.30
N TYR A 39 16.47 -11.69 14.78
CA TYR A 39 17.62 -12.18 14.00
C TYR A 39 17.84 -11.34 12.72
N VAL A 40 16.79 -11.08 11.96
CA VAL A 40 16.87 -10.24 10.76
C VAL A 40 17.36 -8.84 11.10
N LEU A 41 16.75 -8.20 12.09
CA LEU A 41 17.12 -6.83 12.49
C LEU A 41 18.53 -6.75 13.04
N ARG A 42 19.08 -7.78 13.71
CA ARG A 42 20.48 -7.83 14.13
C ARG A 42 21.45 -7.75 12.95
N ILE A 43 21.12 -8.43 11.85
CA ILE A 43 21.95 -8.38 10.63
C ILE A 43 21.81 -7.01 9.97
N LEU A 44 20.58 -6.51 9.78
CA LEU A 44 20.31 -5.24 9.12
C LEU A 44 20.93 -4.05 9.85
N MET A 45 20.90 -4.07 11.17
CA MET A 45 21.48 -3.04 12.05
C MET A 45 22.97 -3.27 12.37
N ASN A 46 23.55 -4.37 11.92
CA ASN A 46 24.86 -4.80 12.36
C ASN A 46 25.03 -4.73 13.91
N SER A 47 23.99 -5.15 14.63
CA SER A 47 23.89 -5.06 16.10
C SER A 47 23.51 -6.42 16.70
N PRO A 48 24.49 -7.26 17.08
CA PRO A 48 24.24 -8.61 17.57
C PRO A 48 23.47 -8.66 18.88
N ASP A 49 23.51 -7.59 19.66
CA ASP A 49 22.87 -7.50 20.97
C ASP A 49 21.47 -6.89 20.93
N LEU A 50 20.99 -6.51 19.74
CA LEU A 50 19.66 -5.92 19.56
C LEU A 50 18.57 -6.86 20.11
N LYS A 51 17.67 -6.31 20.90
CA LYS A 51 16.55 -7.01 21.54
C LYS A 51 15.23 -6.32 21.21
N ILE A 52 14.35 -7.06 20.54
CA ILE A 52 13.00 -6.60 20.23
C ILE A 52 12.09 -6.79 21.44
N LYS A 53 11.29 -5.78 21.77
CA LYS A 53 10.23 -5.83 22.77
C LYS A 53 8.97 -6.43 22.17
N GLN A 54 8.54 -5.90 21.04
CA GLN A 54 7.35 -6.35 20.32
C GLN A 54 7.52 -6.24 18.80
N VAL A 55 6.76 -7.04 18.08
CA VAL A 55 6.60 -6.99 16.63
C VAL A 55 5.12 -7.00 16.28
N LYS A 56 4.75 -6.25 15.26
CA LYS A 56 3.42 -6.24 14.64
C LYS A 56 3.62 -6.40 13.14
N THR A 57 2.85 -7.28 12.53
CA THR A 57 2.88 -7.49 11.09
C THR A 57 1.56 -7.05 10.47
N GLN A 58 1.58 -6.64 9.20
CA GLN A 58 0.41 -6.12 8.49
C GLN A 58 -0.34 -5.03 9.30
N TYR A 59 0.45 -4.13 9.91
CA TYR A 59 -0.08 -3.11 10.81
C TYR A 59 -0.69 -1.95 10.02
N SER A 60 -2.02 -1.80 10.12
CA SER A 60 -2.76 -0.76 9.41
C SER A 60 -2.79 0.55 10.19
N ILE A 61 -2.20 1.59 9.63
CA ILE A 61 -2.34 2.97 10.10
C ILE A 61 -3.47 3.63 9.31
N ARG A 62 -4.62 3.81 9.96
CA ARG A 62 -5.79 4.45 9.36
C ARG A 62 -5.73 5.96 9.58
N GLN A 63 -5.79 6.72 8.50
CA GLN A 63 -5.90 8.17 8.54
C GLN A 63 -7.23 8.60 7.93
N ILE A 64 -7.91 9.54 8.59
CA ILE A 64 -9.21 10.05 8.11
C ILE A 64 -8.98 10.93 6.88
N GLY A 65 -9.60 10.56 5.76
CA GLY A 65 -9.58 11.37 4.52
C GLY A 65 -8.33 11.24 3.64
N THR A 66 -7.41 10.32 3.97
CA THR A 66 -6.18 10.05 3.20
C THR A 66 -5.99 8.55 2.93
N HIS A 67 -4.92 8.20 2.20
CA HIS A 67 -4.56 6.81 2.00
C HIS A 67 -4.11 6.17 3.32
N SER A 68 -4.77 5.07 3.71
CA SER A 68 -4.28 4.22 4.79
C SER A 68 -2.96 3.55 4.37
N VAL A 69 -2.07 3.35 5.33
CA VAL A 69 -0.83 2.59 5.14
C VAL A 69 -0.95 1.28 5.87
N VAL A 70 -0.58 0.20 5.21
CA VAL A 70 -0.34 -1.09 5.85
C VAL A 70 1.18 -1.28 5.84
N LEU A 71 1.76 -1.42 7.01
CA LEU A 71 3.18 -1.69 7.23
C LEU A 71 3.39 -3.20 7.26
N ASP A 72 4.39 -3.70 6.51
CA ASP A 72 4.63 -5.14 6.49
C ASP A 72 5.08 -5.62 7.87
N ILE A 73 6.11 -5.00 8.44
CA ILE A 73 6.61 -5.33 9.78
C ILE A 73 6.97 -4.06 10.53
N LEU A 74 6.39 -3.89 11.72
CA LEU A 74 6.72 -2.82 12.66
C LEU A 74 7.21 -3.44 13.96
N ALA A 75 8.48 -3.23 14.29
CA ALA A 75 9.09 -3.71 15.53
C ALA A 75 9.51 -2.54 16.43
N GLU A 76 9.49 -2.77 17.73
CA GLU A 76 9.96 -1.83 18.77
C GLU A 76 10.96 -2.54 19.66
N ASP A 77 12.08 -1.90 19.97
CA ASP A 77 13.06 -2.42 20.92
C ASP A 77 12.80 -1.92 22.35
N SER A 78 13.65 -2.34 23.28
CA SER A 78 13.58 -1.95 24.71
C SER A 78 13.90 -0.47 24.95
N SER A 79 14.53 0.20 23.98
CA SER A 79 14.86 1.62 24.01
C SER A 79 13.81 2.49 23.30
N HIS A 80 12.70 1.88 22.90
CA HIS A 80 11.62 2.51 22.14
C HIS A 80 12.01 3.00 20.74
N LYS A 81 13.08 2.46 20.15
CA LYS A 81 13.37 2.66 18.75
C LYS A 81 12.42 1.81 17.92
N ILE A 82 11.99 2.37 16.80
CA ILE A 82 11.07 1.75 15.86
C ILE A 82 11.82 1.27 14.63
N TYR A 83 11.52 0.07 14.21
CA TYR A 83 12.07 -0.58 13.03
C TYR A 83 10.91 -0.97 12.11
N GLU A 84 10.92 -0.46 10.91
CA GLU A 84 9.96 -0.81 9.87
C GLU A 84 10.69 -1.57 8.77
N ILE A 85 10.16 -2.73 8.35
CA ILE A 85 10.66 -3.50 7.22
C ILE A 85 9.54 -3.58 6.19
N GLU A 86 9.76 -2.97 5.04
CA GLU A 86 8.87 -3.00 3.90
C GLU A 86 9.54 -3.71 2.73
N ILE A 87 8.81 -4.60 2.04
CA ILE A 87 9.33 -5.29 0.87
C ILE A 87 8.56 -4.93 -0.39
N GLN A 88 9.29 -4.69 -1.49
CA GLN A 88 8.69 -4.29 -2.75
C GLN A 88 9.26 -5.10 -3.91
N THR A 89 8.41 -5.90 -4.56
CA THR A 89 8.79 -6.80 -5.65
C THR A 89 8.66 -6.23 -7.05
N GLY A 90 8.05 -5.07 -7.22
CA GLY A 90 7.83 -4.47 -8.55
C GLY A 90 8.45 -3.10 -8.68
N ASP A 91 9.11 -2.84 -9.82
CA ASP A 91 9.63 -1.51 -10.16
C ASP A 91 8.47 -0.55 -10.52
N LYS A 92 7.74 -0.10 -9.52
CA LYS A 92 6.73 0.96 -9.63
C LYS A 92 7.38 2.31 -9.36
N LYS A 93 6.97 3.34 -10.07
CA LYS A 93 7.48 4.71 -9.81
C LYS A 93 7.07 5.18 -8.40
N GLY A 94 7.95 5.93 -7.74
CA GLY A 94 7.60 6.65 -6.52
C GLY A 94 8.05 6.02 -5.20
N HIS A 95 8.97 5.05 -5.22
CA HIS A 95 9.48 4.36 -4.04
C HIS A 95 9.95 5.32 -2.93
N ILE A 96 10.80 6.30 -3.25
CA ILE A 96 11.30 7.30 -2.30
C ILE A 96 10.15 8.13 -1.69
N ARG A 97 9.12 8.43 -2.48
CA ARG A 97 7.93 9.15 -1.96
C ARG A 97 7.06 8.24 -1.09
N ARG A 98 7.03 6.93 -1.38
CA ARG A 98 6.35 5.93 -0.55
C ARG A 98 7.01 5.85 0.83
N VAL A 99 8.33 5.72 0.91
CA VAL A 99 9.09 5.74 2.17
C VAL A 99 8.79 7.00 2.97
N ARG A 100 8.84 8.18 2.34
CA ARG A 100 8.46 9.44 3.00
C ARG A 100 7.04 9.42 3.55
N TYR A 101 6.08 8.82 2.82
CA TYR A 101 4.70 8.72 3.26
C TYR A 101 4.54 7.74 4.42
N ILE A 102 5.24 6.62 4.40
CA ILE A 102 5.33 5.65 5.50
C ILE A 102 5.87 6.33 6.75
N THR A 103 7.02 7.02 6.66
CA THR A 103 7.61 7.80 7.76
C THR A 103 6.60 8.73 8.40
N SER A 104 5.95 9.58 7.60
CA SER A 104 4.96 10.53 8.08
C SER A 104 3.76 9.85 8.76
N SER A 105 3.35 8.69 8.27
CA SER A 105 2.24 7.94 8.84
C SER A 105 2.61 7.33 10.19
N ILE A 106 3.83 6.80 10.31
CA ILE A 106 4.38 6.30 11.58
C ILE A 106 4.45 7.44 12.60
N ASP A 107 5.09 8.57 12.25
CA ASP A 107 5.20 9.74 13.12
C ASP A 107 3.83 10.20 13.63
N THR A 108 2.85 10.30 12.74
CA THR A 108 1.47 10.69 13.11
C THR A 108 0.83 9.68 14.07
N SER A 109 1.18 8.40 14.00
CA SER A 109 0.65 7.35 14.87
C SER A 109 1.27 7.35 16.26
N PHE A 110 2.50 7.86 16.40
CA PHE A 110 3.23 7.90 17.67
C PHE A 110 3.07 9.23 18.41
N LEU A 111 2.89 10.35 17.70
CA LEU A 111 2.79 11.68 18.31
C LEU A 111 1.34 12.06 18.61
N ASN A 112 0.96 12.07 19.87
CA ASN A 112 -0.37 12.51 20.31
C ASN A 112 -0.49 14.04 20.31
N LYS A 113 -1.72 14.55 20.15
CA LYS A 113 -2.01 15.99 20.21
C LYS A 113 -1.53 16.59 21.53
N GLY A 114 -0.68 17.62 21.43
CA GLY A 114 -0.15 18.34 22.58
C GLY A 114 1.21 17.85 23.09
N ASN A 115 1.72 16.76 22.51
CA ASN A 115 3.05 16.27 22.83
C ASN A 115 4.13 17.09 22.11
N ASP A 116 5.33 17.12 22.69
CA ASP A 116 6.50 17.75 22.07
C ASP A 116 7.09 16.85 20.97
N TYR A 117 7.63 17.42 19.90
CA TYR A 117 8.26 16.68 18.79
C TYR A 117 9.49 15.85 19.22
N THR A 118 10.13 16.17 20.35
CA THR A 118 11.21 15.37 20.94
C THR A 118 10.75 13.99 21.43
N GLN A 119 9.44 13.75 21.47
CA GLN A 119 8.85 12.45 21.82
C GLN A 119 8.66 11.52 20.61
N LEU A 120 8.98 12.00 19.41
CA LEU A 120 9.03 11.10 18.24
C LEU A 120 10.14 10.05 18.46
N PRO A 121 9.86 8.76 18.20
CA PRO A 121 10.86 7.72 18.35
C PRO A 121 11.95 7.84 17.27
N GLU A 122 13.13 7.33 17.56
CA GLU A 122 14.12 7.03 16.53
C GLU A 122 13.57 5.93 15.62
N LEU A 123 13.54 6.17 14.31
CA LEU A 123 12.87 5.33 13.31
C LEU A 123 13.87 4.85 12.26
N HIS A 124 14.01 3.53 12.14
CA HIS A 124 14.77 2.88 11.07
C HIS A 124 13.80 2.26 10.07
N ILE A 125 13.90 2.64 8.79
CA ILE A 125 13.08 2.08 7.70
C ILE A 125 13.98 1.27 6.79
N PHE A 126 13.75 -0.04 6.71
CA PHE A 126 14.41 -0.97 5.81
C PHE A 126 13.50 -1.23 4.60
N TYR A 127 13.75 -0.51 3.53
CA TYR A 127 13.00 -0.65 2.29
C TYR A 127 13.70 -1.63 1.36
N ILE A 128 13.22 -2.87 1.35
CA ILE A 128 13.83 -3.99 0.62
C ILE A 128 13.18 -4.10 -0.76
N THR A 129 14.00 -4.17 -1.81
CA THR A 129 13.56 -4.26 -3.21
C THR A 129 14.15 -5.48 -3.92
N THR A 130 13.42 -6.02 -4.91
CA THR A 130 13.93 -7.06 -5.81
C THR A 130 14.66 -6.50 -7.02
N PHE A 131 15.03 -5.24 -7.00
CA PHE A 131 15.78 -4.51 -8.02
C PHE A 131 16.67 -3.46 -7.34
N ASP A 132 17.74 -3.03 -8.01
CA ASP A 132 18.60 -1.94 -7.50
C ASP A 132 17.96 -0.58 -7.79
N ILE A 133 17.42 0.05 -6.76
CA ILE A 133 16.65 1.31 -6.86
C ILE A 133 17.46 2.50 -7.40
N ALA A 134 18.76 2.52 -7.13
CA ALA A 134 19.67 3.59 -7.54
C ALA A 134 20.51 3.23 -8.78
N ASN A 135 20.51 1.96 -9.20
CA ASN A 135 21.36 1.42 -10.27
C ASN A 135 22.86 1.73 -10.06
N ALA A 136 23.32 1.76 -8.80
CA ALA A 136 24.71 2.05 -8.44
C ALA A 136 25.47 0.82 -7.94
N ASN A 137 24.88 -0.38 -8.07
CA ASN A 137 25.51 -1.67 -7.76
C ASN A 137 25.99 -1.78 -6.30
N GLN A 138 25.15 -1.36 -5.35
CA GLN A 138 25.39 -1.51 -3.92
C GLN A 138 24.24 -2.30 -3.31
N THR A 139 24.52 -3.20 -2.34
CA THR A 139 23.48 -3.96 -1.64
C THR A 139 22.63 -3.06 -0.77
N VAL A 140 23.23 -2.05 -0.13
CA VAL A 140 22.57 -1.12 0.79
C VAL A 140 22.90 0.31 0.43
N TYR A 141 21.89 1.17 0.48
CA TYR A 141 22.02 2.63 0.41
C TYR A 141 21.50 3.21 1.72
N ASP A 142 22.39 3.66 2.57
CA ASP A 142 22.07 4.40 3.78
C ASP A 142 21.94 5.89 3.47
N ILE A 143 20.79 6.46 3.76
CA ILE A 143 20.49 7.85 3.42
C ILE A 143 20.77 8.75 4.62
N ILE A 144 21.60 9.75 4.42
CA ILE A 144 21.90 10.79 5.39
C ILE A 144 21.43 12.16 4.90
N ARG A 145 21.01 13.01 5.81
CA ARG A 145 20.64 14.41 5.51
C ARG A 145 21.83 15.31 5.79
N THR A 146 22.27 16.00 4.75
CA THR A 146 23.36 16.95 4.86
C THR A 146 23.00 18.29 4.22
N ASP A 147 23.59 19.38 4.70
CA ASP A 147 23.56 20.63 3.96
C ASP A 147 24.45 20.52 2.70
N LYS A 148 24.10 21.27 1.64
CA LYS A 148 24.79 21.19 0.35
C LYS A 148 26.20 21.80 0.36
N ILE A 149 26.51 22.68 1.31
CA ILE A 149 27.72 23.52 1.23
C ILE A 149 28.85 22.91 2.07
N LYS A 150 28.54 22.56 3.32
CA LYS A 150 29.54 22.10 4.29
C LYS A 150 29.41 20.63 4.64
N SER A 151 28.41 19.93 4.08
CA SER A 151 28.10 18.54 4.38
C SER A 151 27.89 18.29 5.90
N ILE A 152 27.34 19.30 6.60
CA ILE A 152 26.95 19.13 8.00
C ILE A 152 25.72 18.24 8.03
N GLU A 153 25.77 17.20 8.84
CA GLU A 153 24.65 16.27 9.02
C GLU A 153 23.53 16.89 9.86
N PHE A 154 22.31 16.69 9.42
CA PHE A 154 21.09 17.09 10.12
C PHE A 154 20.30 15.83 10.49
N ASP A 155 20.70 15.21 11.58
CA ASP A 155 19.98 14.06 12.14
C ASP A 155 18.62 14.53 12.67
N ASN A 156 17.59 13.82 12.20
CA ASN A 156 16.20 14.06 12.62
C ASN A 156 15.56 12.81 13.23
N GLY A 157 16.36 11.81 13.58
CA GLY A 157 15.91 10.55 14.16
C GLY A 157 15.26 9.59 13.15
N VAL A 158 15.32 9.88 11.83
CA VAL A 158 14.84 8.97 10.77
C VAL A 158 15.99 8.48 9.93
N HIS A 159 16.15 7.15 9.86
CA HIS A 159 17.20 6.46 9.13
C HIS A 159 16.57 5.61 8.02
N GLU A 160 16.83 5.97 6.77
CA GLU A 160 16.30 5.28 5.60
C GLU A 160 17.37 4.36 5.01
N HIS A 161 17.10 3.07 4.95
CA HIS A 161 17.98 2.03 4.42
C HIS A 161 17.30 1.38 3.20
N TYR A 162 17.79 1.69 2.00
CA TYR A 162 17.32 1.03 0.78
C TYR A 162 18.20 -0.17 0.49
N ILE A 163 17.60 -1.35 0.54
CA ILE A 163 18.30 -2.64 0.40
C ILE A 163 17.74 -3.33 -0.85
N ASN A 164 18.59 -3.99 -1.62
CA ASN A 164 18.12 -4.80 -2.73
C ASN A 164 18.61 -6.24 -2.66
N THR A 165 17.86 -7.14 -3.29
CA THR A 165 18.16 -8.57 -3.31
C THR A 165 18.98 -9.00 -4.53
N VAL A 166 19.38 -8.09 -5.43
CA VAL A 166 20.03 -8.43 -6.70
C VAL A 166 21.54 -8.24 -6.67
N VAL A 167 22.03 -7.30 -5.86
CA VAL A 167 23.46 -7.07 -5.72
C VAL A 167 24.00 -7.95 -4.61
N ASP A 168 25.11 -8.63 -4.87
CA ASP A 168 25.82 -9.45 -3.91
C ASP A 168 27.26 -8.90 -3.76
N ASP A 169 27.50 -8.21 -2.66
CA ASP A 169 28.80 -7.66 -2.27
C ASP A 169 29.49 -8.47 -1.18
N GLU A 170 29.05 -9.73 -1.00
CA GLU A 170 29.56 -10.66 0.01
C GLU A 170 29.35 -10.20 1.47
N SER A 171 28.56 -9.15 1.69
CA SER A 171 28.20 -8.69 3.03
C SER A 171 27.19 -9.63 3.72
N PRO A 172 27.10 -9.58 5.07
CA PRO A 172 26.06 -10.31 5.80
C PRO A 172 24.65 -9.96 5.35
N ILE A 173 24.41 -8.71 4.92
CA ILE A 173 23.12 -8.27 4.38
C ILE A 173 22.89 -8.90 3.01
N ALA A 174 23.89 -8.96 2.13
CA ALA A 174 23.76 -9.64 0.84
C ALA A 174 23.46 -11.13 1.02
N ALA A 175 24.10 -11.80 1.95
CA ALA A 175 23.84 -13.19 2.29
C ALA A 175 22.38 -13.39 2.77
N LEU A 176 21.89 -12.50 3.64
CA LEU A 176 20.50 -12.49 4.09
C LEU A 176 19.53 -12.25 2.90
N MET A 177 19.84 -11.31 2.01
CA MET A 177 19.02 -11.03 0.82
C MET A 177 19.00 -12.18 -0.18
N ASN A 178 20.10 -12.92 -0.31
CA ASN A 178 20.15 -14.16 -1.07
C ASN A 178 19.25 -15.24 -0.46
N TYR A 179 19.25 -15.37 0.87
CA TYR A 179 18.34 -16.25 1.57
C TYR A 179 16.87 -15.83 1.38
N PHE A 180 16.56 -14.54 1.34
CA PHE A 180 15.20 -14.06 1.11
C PHE A 180 14.62 -14.54 -0.23
N LYS A 181 15.45 -14.72 -1.24
CA LYS A 181 15.04 -15.26 -2.56
C LYS A 181 14.91 -16.79 -2.57
N ASN A 182 15.48 -17.47 -1.58
CA ASN A 182 15.52 -18.92 -1.55
C ASN A 182 14.16 -19.52 -1.20
N THR A 183 13.77 -20.55 -1.93
CA THR A 183 12.55 -21.33 -1.67
C THR A 183 12.83 -22.64 -0.93
N ASP A 184 14.10 -23.04 -0.77
CA ASP A 184 14.48 -24.28 -0.11
C ASP A 184 14.32 -24.18 1.40
N SER A 185 13.38 -24.93 1.95
CA SER A 185 13.12 -25.03 3.39
C SER A 185 14.21 -25.76 4.18
N ASN A 186 15.16 -26.45 3.50
CA ASN A 186 16.27 -27.14 4.14
C ASN A 186 17.54 -26.27 4.26
N ASP A 187 17.52 -25.06 3.74
CA ASP A 187 18.61 -24.12 3.95
C ASP A 187 18.63 -23.67 5.42
N THR A 188 19.68 -24.01 6.14
CA THR A 188 19.85 -23.75 7.57
C THR A 188 20.81 -22.59 7.86
N ALA A 189 21.23 -21.84 6.84
CA ALA A 189 22.28 -20.82 6.95
C ALA A 189 21.93 -19.67 7.92
N HIS A 190 20.64 -19.43 8.17
CA HIS A 190 20.16 -18.32 8.97
C HIS A 190 19.47 -18.75 10.29
N GLY A 191 19.89 -19.89 10.86
CA GLY A 191 19.53 -20.30 12.22
C GLY A 191 18.02 -20.24 12.50
N VAL A 192 17.63 -19.47 13.50
CA VAL A 192 16.22 -19.31 13.94
C VAL A 192 15.28 -18.85 12.82
N LEU A 193 15.73 -18.03 11.88
CA LEU A 193 14.94 -17.66 10.71
C LEU A 193 14.70 -18.87 9.81
N SER A 194 15.74 -19.67 9.54
CA SER A 194 15.61 -20.92 8.76
C SER A 194 14.70 -21.93 9.44
N GLU A 195 14.79 -22.09 10.74
CA GLU A 195 13.89 -22.94 11.52
C GLU A 195 12.44 -22.48 11.41
N ARG A 196 12.19 -21.18 11.47
CA ARG A 196 10.85 -20.61 11.31
C ARG A 196 10.30 -20.84 9.90
N VAL A 197 11.10 -20.59 8.85
CA VAL A 197 10.72 -20.85 7.45
C VAL A 197 10.41 -22.34 7.23
N LYS A 198 11.26 -23.23 7.73
CA LYS A 198 11.03 -24.68 7.66
C LYS A 198 9.76 -25.10 8.38
N TYR A 199 9.53 -24.59 9.60
CA TYR A 199 8.30 -24.83 10.35
C TYR A 199 7.05 -24.46 9.52
N LEU A 200 7.02 -23.27 8.93
CA LEU A 200 5.88 -22.79 8.15
C LEU A 200 5.61 -23.61 6.88
N LYS A 201 6.67 -24.13 6.25
CA LYS A 201 6.56 -24.87 4.98
C LYS A 201 6.37 -26.37 5.13
N GLU A 202 6.93 -26.98 6.18
CA GLU A 202 7.07 -28.43 6.29
C GLU A 202 6.26 -29.04 7.42
N SER A 203 6.06 -28.32 8.54
CA SER A 203 5.33 -28.89 9.67
C SER A 203 3.82 -28.84 9.45
N GLU A 204 3.10 -29.79 10.02
CA GLU A 204 1.63 -29.82 9.97
C GLU A 204 1.02 -28.57 10.62
N GLY A 205 1.53 -28.15 11.78
CA GLY A 205 1.09 -26.93 12.47
C GLY A 205 1.38 -25.66 11.68
N GLY A 206 2.59 -25.54 11.11
CA GLY A 206 2.98 -24.39 10.30
C GLY A 206 2.19 -24.26 9.01
N THR A 207 1.99 -25.37 8.29
CA THR A 207 1.19 -25.36 7.06
C THR A 207 -0.29 -25.09 7.34
N SER A 208 -0.85 -25.60 8.44
CA SER A 208 -2.22 -25.26 8.88
C SER A 208 -2.35 -23.77 9.18
N TYR A 209 -1.42 -23.20 9.94
CA TYR A 209 -1.35 -21.77 10.23
C TYR A 209 -1.28 -20.93 8.96
N MET A 210 -0.42 -21.32 8.00
CA MET A 210 -0.32 -20.63 6.70
C MET A 210 -1.63 -20.69 5.91
N CYS A 211 -2.33 -21.83 5.92
CA CYS A 211 -3.61 -21.98 5.25
C CYS A 211 -4.67 -21.01 5.83
N GLU A 212 -4.80 -20.95 7.16
CA GLU A 212 -5.73 -20.03 7.83
C GLU A 212 -5.40 -18.58 7.52
N PHE A 213 -4.12 -18.23 7.53
CA PHE A 213 -3.67 -16.88 7.21
C PHE A 213 -3.95 -16.50 5.74
N ILE A 214 -3.73 -17.41 4.79
CA ILE A 214 -4.05 -17.23 3.37
C ILE A 214 -5.55 -17.00 3.18
N GLU A 215 -6.39 -17.78 3.84
CA GLU A 215 -7.84 -17.63 3.74
C GLU A 215 -8.29 -16.26 4.31
N LYS A 216 -7.79 -15.89 5.48
CA LYS A 216 -8.06 -14.59 6.09
C LYS A 216 -7.63 -13.43 5.18
N PHE A 217 -6.43 -13.48 4.65
CA PHE A 217 -5.90 -12.45 3.75
C PHE A 217 -6.73 -12.31 2.46
N ARG A 218 -7.14 -13.44 1.87
CA ARG A 218 -8.03 -13.46 0.71
C ARG A 218 -9.39 -12.83 1.00
N GLU A 219 -9.97 -13.12 2.18
CA GLU A 219 -11.27 -12.56 2.57
C GLU A 219 -11.18 -11.06 2.86
N GLU A 220 -10.12 -10.61 3.52
CA GLU A 220 -9.85 -9.18 3.74
C GLU A 220 -9.70 -8.44 2.40
N GLY A 221 -8.89 -8.96 1.48
CA GLY A 221 -8.72 -8.37 0.14
C GLY A 221 -10.01 -8.35 -0.68
N ARG A 222 -10.83 -9.41 -0.58
CA ARG A 222 -12.15 -9.45 -1.22
C ARG A 222 -13.10 -8.41 -0.64
N SER A 223 -13.16 -8.30 0.69
CA SER A 223 -13.99 -7.33 1.40
C SER A 223 -13.59 -5.89 1.07
N GLU A 224 -12.29 -5.60 1.03
CA GLU A 224 -11.77 -4.29 0.67
C GLU A 224 -12.06 -3.94 -0.79
N GLY A 225 -11.82 -4.87 -1.72
CA GLY A 225 -12.13 -4.68 -3.13
C GLY A 225 -13.63 -4.44 -3.38
N LEU A 226 -14.51 -5.15 -2.65
CA LEU A 226 -15.96 -4.93 -2.71
C LEU A 226 -16.34 -3.53 -2.20
N ARG A 227 -15.77 -3.10 -1.07
CA ARG A 227 -16.01 -1.78 -0.48
C ARG A 227 -15.54 -0.65 -1.40
N GLU A 228 -14.34 -0.78 -1.97
CA GLU A 228 -13.83 0.20 -2.94
C GLU A 228 -14.67 0.25 -4.20
N GLY A 229 -15.04 -0.91 -4.74
CA GLY A 229 -15.89 -1.01 -5.91
C GLY A 229 -17.25 -0.35 -5.70
N LEU A 230 -17.87 -0.60 -4.54
CA LEU A 230 -19.15 0.02 -4.15
C LEU A 230 -19.01 1.54 -4.02
N THR A 231 -17.97 2.02 -3.34
CA THR A 231 -17.72 3.46 -3.14
C THR A 231 -17.50 4.17 -4.49
N ARG A 232 -16.68 3.59 -5.37
CA ARG A 232 -16.44 4.12 -6.71
C ARG A 232 -17.71 4.12 -7.55
N GLY A 233 -18.47 3.02 -7.53
CA GLY A 233 -19.73 2.89 -8.25
C GLY A 233 -20.77 3.92 -7.79
N MET A 234 -20.91 4.12 -6.47
CA MET A 234 -21.80 5.15 -5.91
C MET A 234 -21.38 6.56 -6.33
N THR A 235 -20.10 6.89 -6.22
CA THR A 235 -19.57 8.22 -6.59
C THR A 235 -19.79 8.49 -8.07
N GLN A 236 -19.51 7.52 -8.94
CA GLN A 236 -19.73 7.64 -10.37
C GLN A 236 -21.24 7.78 -10.70
N GLY A 237 -22.07 6.95 -10.08
CA GLY A 237 -23.54 7.00 -10.27
C GLY A 237 -24.14 8.34 -9.85
N ILE A 238 -23.73 8.86 -8.69
CA ILE A 238 -24.17 10.19 -8.21
C ILE A 238 -23.73 11.29 -9.18
N THR A 239 -22.45 11.28 -9.59
CA THR A 239 -21.91 12.29 -10.51
C THR A 239 -22.63 12.25 -11.85
N GLN A 240 -22.85 11.08 -12.42
CA GLN A 240 -23.60 10.91 -13.66
C GLN A 240 -25.06 11.35 -13.50
N GLY A 241 -25.72 10.94 -12.42
CA GLY A 241 -27.11 11.34 -12.14
C GLY A 241 -27.28 12.85 -11.98
N ILE A 242 -26.37 13.52 -11.27
CA ILE A 242 -26.38 14.99 -11.15
C ILE A 242 -26.18 15.66 -12.52
N THR A 243 -25.22 15.15 -13.31
CA THR A 243 -24.95 15.72 -14.65
C THR A 243 -26.14 15.57 -15.57
N GLN A 244 -26.71 14.37 -15.65
CA GLN A 244 -27.93 14.11 -16.46
C GLN A 244 -29.11 14.93 -15.95
N GLY A 245 -29.34 14.99 -14.65
CA GLY A 245 -30.41 15.80 -14.06
C GLY A 245 -30.28 17.28 -14.37
N ARG A 246 -29.07 17.82 -14.34
CA ARG A 246 -28.79 19.23 -14.74
C ARG A 246 -29.10 19.47 -16.21
N GLN A 247 -28.67 18.57 -17.09
CA GLN A 247 -28.97 18.66 -18.54
C GLN A 247 -30.47 18.61 -18.81
N LEU A 248 -31.20 17.65 -18.25
CA LEU A 248 -32.65 17.55 -18.41
C LEU A 248 -33.38 18.77 -17.85
N SER A 249 -32.95 19.27 -16.68
CA SER A 249 -33.52 20.49 -16.11
C SER A 249 -33.28 21.71 -17.02
N LYS A 250 -32.10 21.85 -17.61
CA LYS A 250 -31.73 22.91 -18.52
C LYS A 250 -32.57 22.87 -19.79
N ILE A 251 -32.71 21.68 -20.41
CA ILE A 251 -33.59 21.46 -21.58
C ILE A 251 -35.04 21.85 -21.26
N SER A 252 -35.57 21.38 -20.13
CA SER A 252 -36.95 21.70 -19.69
C SER A 252 -37.14 23.21 -19.49
N THR A 253 -36.13 23.89 -18.91
CA THR A 253 -36.17 25.33 -18.66
C THR A 253 -36.19 26.13 -19.98
N ILE A 254 -35.27 25.79 -20.91
CA ILE A 254 -35.21 26.44 -22.24
C ILE A 254 -36.53 26.21 -23.01
N ARG A 255 -37.08 24.99 -22.98
CA ARG A 255 -38.36 24.67 -23.62
C ARG A 255 -39.50 25.52 -23.05
N LYS A 256 -39.59 25.65 -21.73
CA LYS A 256 -40.61 26.51 -21.07
C LYS A 256 -40.49 27.97 -21.44
N MET A 257 -39.26 28.50 -21.57
CA MET A 257 -39.01 29.89 -22.00
C MET A 257 -39.41 30.09 -23.49
N TYR A 258 -39.05 29.12 -24.35
CA TYR A 258 -39.42 29.12 -25.75
C TYR A 258 -40.95 29.14 -25.96
N ILE A 259 -41.68 28.28 -25.24
CA ILE A 259 -43.16 28.26 -25.28
C ILE A 259 -43.77 29.60 -24.83
N LYS A 260 -43.07 30.35 -23.98
CA LYS A 260 -43.46 31.70 -23.56
C LYS A 260 -43.06 32.80 -24.57
N ASN A 261 -42.68 32.41 -25.80
CA ASN A 261 -42.27 33.28 -26.89
C ASN A 261 -40.95 34.10 -26.59
N MET A 262 -40.10 33.60 -25.72
CA MET A 262 -38.75 34.19 -25.55
C MET A 262 -37.82 33.75 -26.70
N ASN A 263 -37.10 34.71 -27.27
CA ASN A 263 -36.14 34.42 -28.31
C ASN A 263 -34.78 33.95 -27.70
N PHE A 264 -33.88 33.47 -28.58
CA PHE A 264 -32.57 32.94 -28.15
C PHE A 264 -31.81 33.92 -27.25
N ASN A 265 -31.70 35.21 -27.64
CA ASN A 265 -30.92 36.18 -26.87
C ASN A 265 -31.51 36.40 -25.47
N GLN A 266 -32.83 36.42 -25.34
CA GLN A 266 -33.50 36.54 -24.04
C GLN A 266 -33.29 35.32 -23.15
N ILE A 267 -33.27 34.13 -23.74
CA ILE A 267 -33.02 32.86 -22.99
C ILE A 267 -31.54 32.74 -22.59
N SER A 268 -30.63 33.08 -23.49
CA SER A 268 -29.19 33.07 -23.23
C SER A 268 -28.79 34.05 -22.14
N ASP A 269 -29.36 35.26 -22.14
CA ASP A 269 -29.15 36.31 -21.14
C ASP A 269 -29.61 35.85 -19.73
N VAL A 270 -30.67 35.09 -19.62
CA VAL A 270 -31.17 34.55 -18.35
C VAL A 270 -30.32 33.37 -17.84
N LEU A 271 -29.72 32.58 -18.72
CA LEU A 271 -29.01 31.34 -18.35
C LEU A 271 -27.48 31.49 -18.34
N ASP A 272 -26.96 32.63 -18.69
CA ASP A 272 -25.53 32.98 -18.67
C ASP A 272 -24.61 31.98 -19.44
N ASP A 273 -25.13 31.36 -20.55
CA ASP A 273 -24.41 30.32 -21.30
C ASP A 273 -24.82 30.29 -22.76
N ASP A 274 -24.08 31.00 -23.59
CA ASP A 274 -24.42 31.16 -25.01
C ASP A 274 -24.29 29.87 -25.85
N ASN A 275 -23.31 29.04 -25.59
CA ASN A 275 -23.00 27.89 -26.46
C ASN A 275 -23.96 26.71 -26.24
N GLU A 276 -24.14 26.28 -25.00
CA GLU A 276 -24.99 25.14 -24.70
C GLU A 276 -26.50 25.47 -24.88
N VAL A 277 -26.87 26.68 -24.49
CA VAL A 277 -28.24 27.21 -24.72
C VAL A 277 -28.56 27.24 -26.20
N LYS A 278 -27.61 27.66 -27.06
CA LYS A 278 -27.81 27.70 -28.51
C LYS A 278 -28.06 26.32 -29.10
N ILE A 279 -27.27 25.33 -28.72
CA ILE A 279 -27.44 23.94 -29.19
C ILE A 279 -28.84 23.42 -28.83
N ILE A 280 -29.22 23.58 -27.55
CA ILE A 280 -30.52 23.11 -27.07
C ILE A 280 -31.66 23.87 -27.70
N TYR A 281 -31.55 25.20 -27.84
CA TYR A 281 -32.56 26.05 -28.50
C TYR A 281 -32.76 25.65 -29.96
N ASP A 282 -31.69 25.46 -30.72
CA ASP A 282 -31.76 25.04 -32.13
C ASP A 282 -32.40 23.65 -32.27
N ILE A 283 -32.19 22.73 -31.35
CA ILE A 283 -32.87 21.44 -31.33
C ILE A 283 -34.36 21.59 -31.06
N ILE A 284 -34.73 22.44 -30.09
CA ILE A 284 -36.14 22.67 -29.76
C ILE A 284 -36.91 23.35 -30.90
N VAL A 285 -36.32 24.35 -31.56
CA VAL A 285 -36.95 25.07 -32.68
C VAL A 285 -37.11 24.21 -33.93
N ASN A 286 -36.15 23.30 -34.18
CA ASN A 286 -36.17 22.43 -35.36
C ASN A 286 -36.80 21.07 -35.09
N ALA A 287 -37.24 20.79 -33.87
CA ALA A 287 -38.00 19.58 -33.58
C ALA A 287 -39.39 19.64 -34.22
N PRO A 288 -39.82 18.66 -35.05
CA PRO A 288 -41.18 18.61 -35.54
C PRO A 288 -42.13 18.49 -34.34
N ASP A 289 -43.23 19.28 -34.37
CA ASP A 289 -44.30 19.21 -33.37
C ASP A 289 -44.74 17.75 -33.13
N LYS A 290 -44.21 17.15 -32.10
CA LYS A 290 -44.76 15.96 -31.49
C LYS A 290 -45.28 16.36 -30.12
N ASP A 291 -46.61 16.49 -30.09
CA ASP A 291 -47.36 16.60 -28.85
C ASP A 291 -46.94 15.43 -27.90
N ASP A 292 -46.57 15.80 -26.67
CA ASP A 292 -46.69 15.03 -25.43
C ASP A 292 -46.05 13.65 -25.27
N GLU A 293 -44.78 13.41 -25.71
CA GLU A 293 -44.01 12.26 -25.21
C GLU A 293 -42.53 12.60 -25.06
N TRP A 294 -42.17 13.25 -23.93
CA TRP A 294 -40.77 13.23 -23.37
C TRP A 294 -40.82 13.30 -21.85
#